data_96a7dc147b1f287727da1b450315bc74
#
_entry.id   96a7dc147b1f287727da1b450315bc74
#
_cell.length_a   1.000
_cell.length_b   1.000
_cell.length_c   1.000
_cell.angle_alpha   90.00
_cell.angle_beta   90.00
_cell.angle_gamma   90.00
#
_symmetry.space_group_name_H-M   'P 1'
#
loop_
_entity.id
_entity.type
_entity.pdbx_description
1 polymer ?
#
loop_
_entity_poly.entity_id
_entity_poly.type
_entity_poly.pdbx_seq_one_letter_code
_entity_poly.pdbx_strand_id
1 'polypeptide(L)'
;MMAAFALRAGVEEVRAMAQDNSFDIVSKVDIQEVRNAIDQALKEIRQRFDLKDSHSEVKLEGNDAIQLASDGEYHLEAVKDILCQKLVKRGVSLKNLTYGKLEPALGKSVRQKISLQQGIPVEKAKEIVRLVKDAKKKAQVSIMGDTVRVSSKDRDELQAIIALLRGREMGLELQFTNYRTN
;
A
#
# COMPACT_ATOMS: atom_id res chain seq x y z
N MET A 1 -6.27 48.82 11.17
CA MET A 1 -5.28 48.61 10.12
C MET A 1 -4.59 47.22 10.15
N MET A 2 -4.38 46.59 11.29
CA MET A 2 -3.72 45.25 11.38
C MET A 2 -4.58 44.07 10.91
N ALA A 3 -5.89 44.09 11.07
CA ALA A 3 -6.77 42.99 10.65
C ALA A 3 -6.88 42.80 9.12
N ALA A 4 -6.74 43.87 8.36
CA ALA A 4 -6.81 43.82 6.90
C ALA A 4 -5.55 43.23 6.25
N PHE A 5 -4.41 43.30 6.94
CA PHE A 5 -3.14 42.77 6.45
C PHE A 5 -3.05 41.25 6.63
N ALA A 6 -3.56 40.73 7.77
CA ALA A 6 -3.60 39.29 8.04
C ALA A 6 -4.58 38.55 7.11
N LEU A 7 -5.71 39.19 6.77
CA LEU A 7 -6.67 38.60 5.83
C LEU A 7 -6.13 38.52 4.40
N ARG A 8 -5.33 39.51 3.97
CA ARG A 8 -4.71 39.50 2.64
C ARG A 8 -3.63 38.42 2.51
N ALA A 9 -2.78 38.23 3.54
CA ALA A 9 -1.77 37.19 3.54
C ALA A 9 -2.38 35.79 3.47
N GLY A 10 -3.45 35.53 4.25
CA GLY A 10 -4.14 34.23 4.21
C GLY A 10 -4.86 33.96 2.89
N VAL A 11 -5.38 34.98 2.22
CA VAL A 11 -6.05 34.84 0.91
C VAL A 11 -5.03 34.68 -0.22
N GLU A 12 -3.86 35.29 -0.12
CA GLU A 12 -2.76 35.08 -1.09
C GLU A 12 -2.15 33.69 -0.96
N GLU A 13 -1.99 33.18 0.26
CA GLU A 13 -1.50 31.83 0.50
C GLU A 13 -2.49 30.75 -0.01
N VAL A 14 -3.78 30.92 0.22
CA VAL A 14 -4.83 30.06 -0.32
C VAL A 14 -4.93 30.18 -1.86
N ARG A 15 -4.70 31.36 -2.41
CA ARG A 15 -4.72 31.60 -3.84
C ARG A 15 -3.47 31.02 -4.56
N ALA A 16 -2.31 31.07 -3.89
CA ALA A 16 -1.09 30.42 -4.38
C ALA A 16 -1.23 28.89 -4.40
N MET A 17 -1.91 28.30 -3.39
CA MET A 17 -2.20 26.86 -3.34
C MET A 17 -3.20 26.41 -4.41
N ALA A 18 -4.08 27.30 -4.90
CA ALA A 18 -5.06 26.99 -5.93
C ALA A 18 -4.46 26.99 -7.36
N GLN A 19 -3.22 27.41 -7.53
CA GLN A 19 -2.57 27.54 -8.84
C GLN A 19 -1.45 26.52 -9.09
N ASP A 20 -1.11 25.71 -8.11
CA ASP A 20 -0.04 24.72 -8.26
C ASP A 20 -0.58 23.39 -8.81
N ASN A 21 0.17 22.78 -9.72
CA ASN A 21 -0.06 21.41 -10.11
C ASN A 21 0.22 20.49 -8.91
N SER A 22 -0.56 19.44 -8.74
CA SER A 22 -0.38 18.52 -7.62
C SER A 22 -0.80 17.10 -7.95
N PHE A 23 -0.31 16.17 -7.16
CA PHE A 23 -0.79 14.78 -7.10
C PHE A 23 -0.72 14.26 -5.68
N ASP A 24 -1.45 13.20 -5.42
CA ASP A 24 -1.43 12.49 -4.15
C ASP A 24 -0.72 11.15 -4.30
N ILE A 25 0.13 10.83 -3.33
CA ILE A 25 0.75 9.52 -3.16
C ILE A 25 -0.07 8.77 -2.15
N VAL A 26 -0.53 7.60 -2.53
CA VAL A 26 -1.32 6.70 -1.68
C VAL A 26 -0.75 5.29 -1.73
N SER A 27 -1.09 4.47 -0.75
CA SER A 27 -0.83 3.04 -0.77
C SER A 27 -2.09 2.32 -0.32
N LYS A 28 -2.84 1.78 -1.27
CA LYS A 28 -4.13 1.14 -1.03
C LYS A 28 -4.11 -0.29 -1.51
N VAL A 29 -4.71 -1.16 -0.72
CA VAL A 29 -5.02 -2.54 -1.08
C VAL A 29 -6.52 -2.63 -1.34
N ASP A 30 -6.90 -3.10 -2.51
CA ASP A 30 -8.31 -3.37 -2.83
C ASP A 30 -8.74 -4.66 -2.13
N ILE A 31 -9.52 -4.52 -1.06
CA ILE A 31 -9.99 -5.64 -0.24
C ILE A 31 -10.93 -6.57 -1.02
N GLN A 32 -11.68 -6.05 -2.00
CA GLN A 32 -12.52 -6.89 -2.84
C GLN A 32 -11.66 -7.80 -3.73
N GLU A 33 -10.57 -7.28 -4.28
CA GLU A 33 -9.63 -8.09 -5.06
C GLU A 33 -8.87 -9.10 -4.19
N VAL A 34 -8.59 -8.76 -2.93
CA VAL A 34 -8.06 -9.73 -1.95
C VAL A 34 -9.05 -10.88 -1.72
N ARG A 35 -10.33 -10.59 -1.54
CA ARG A 35 -11.39 -11.62 -1.40
C ARG A 35 -11.47 -12.51 -2.63
N ASN A 36 -11.47 -11.92 -3.82
CA ASN A 36 -11.48 -12.64 -5.08
C ASN A 36 -10.25 -13.57 -5.23
N ALA A 37 -9.09 -13.09 -4.80
CA ALA A 37 -7.86 -13.89 -4.79
C ALA A 37 -7.94 -15.07 -3.81
N ILE A 38 -8.47 -14.86 -2.61
CA ILE A 38 -8.69 -15.91 -1.60
C ILE A 38 -9.64 -16.99 -2.15
N ASP A 39 -10.75 -16.59 -2.76
CA ASP A 39 -11.72 -17.55 -3.33
C ASP A 39 -11.09 -18.39 -4.44
N GLN A 40 -10.25 -17.79 -5.28
CA GLN A 40 -9.53 -18.52 -6.32
C GLN A 40 -8.44 -19.44 -5.74
N ALA A 41 -7.74 -18.98 -4.69
CA ALA A 41 -6.76 -19.81 -4.00
C ALA A 41 -7.42 -21.06 -3.37
N LEU A 42 -8.55 -20.87 -2.68
CA LEU A 42 -9.31 -21.98 -2.08
C LEU A 42 -9.81 -22.99 -3.11
N LYS A 43 -10.24 -22.52 -4.28
CA LYS A 43 -10.64 -23.42 -5.39
C LYS A 43 -9.45 -24.27 -5.86
N GLU A 44 -8.29 -23.67 -6.05
CA GLU A 44 -7.08 -24.38 -6.46
C GLU A 44 -6.61 -25.38 -5.39
N ILE A 45 -6.57 -24.97 -4.12
CA ILE A 45 -6.19 -25.84 -2.99
C ILE A 45 -7.04 -27.11 -2.94
N ARG A 46 -8.35 -26.98 -3.13
CA ARG A 46 -9.29 -28.11 -3.14
C ARG A 46 -9.09 -29.06 -4.34
N GLN A 47 -8.52 -28.60 -5.43
CA GLN A 47 -8.30 -29.38 -6.66
C GLN A 47 -6.90 -29.99 -6.72
N ARG A 48 -5.92 -29.41 -6.04
CA ARG A 48 -4.54 -29.93 -6.06
C ARG A 48 -4.43 -31.22 -5.28
N PHE A 49 -3.84 -32.23 -5.91
CA PHE A 49 -3.69 -33.56 -5.34
C PHE A 49 -2.93 -33.57 -4.01
N ASP A 50 -1.91 -32.70 -3.89
CA ASP A 50 -1.06 -32.59 -2.70
C ASP A 50 -1.70 -31.79 -1.55
N LEU A 51 -2.79 -31.06 -1.80
CA LEU A 51 -3.46 -30.18 -0.83
C LEU A 51 -4.92 -30.52 -0.54
N LYS A 52 -5.60 -31.24 -1.44
CA LYS A 52 -7.03 -31.49 -1.35
C LYS A 52 -7.49 -32.15 -0.03
N ASP A 53 -6.62 -32.98 0.54
CA ASP A 53 -6.88 -33.68 1.79
C ASP A 53 -6.23 -33.01 3.01
N SER A 54 -5.51 -31.88 2.79
CA SER A 54 -4.97 -31.05 3.87
C SER A 54 -6.08 -30.18 4.47
N HIS A 55 -6.04 -29.95 5.77
CA HIS A 55 -6.94 -29.03 6.45
C HIS A 55 -6.48 -27.57 6.26
N SER A 56 -6.31 -27.17 4.98
CA SER A 56 -5.82 -25.84 4.64
C SER A 56 -6.95 -24.84 4.63
N GLU A 57 -6.71 -23.72 5.29
CA GLU A 57 -7.63 -22.60 5.37
C GLU A 57 -6.94 -21.29 4.96
N VAL A 58 -7.68 -20.44 4.26
CA VAL A 58 -7.31 -19.06 3.96
C VAL A 58 -8.51 -18.19 4.27
N LYS A 59 -8.38 -17.31 5.26
CA LYS A 59 -9.47 -16.46 5.74
C LYS A 59 -9.03 -15.01 5.81
N LEU A 60 -9.87 -14.10 5.35
CA LEU A 60 -9.70 -12.67 5.58
C LEU A 60 -10.21 -12.33 6.98
N GLU A 61 -9.37 -11.74 7.81
CA GLU A 61 -9.72 -11.20 9.12
C GLU A 61 -9.89 -9.69 9.02
N GLY A 62 -11.11 -9.21 9.19
CA GLY A 62 -11.42 -7.79 8.99
C GLY A 62 -11.10 -7.35 7.57
N ASN A 63 -10.39 -6.23 7.42
CA ASN A 63 -9.92 -5.69 6.15
C ASN A 63 -8.39 -5.49 6.12
N ASP A 64 -7.68 -6.02 7.09
CA ASP A 64 -6.27 -5.72 7.33
C ASP A 64 -5.38 -6.96 7.54
N ALA A 65 -5.96 -8.15 7.53
CA ALA A 65 -5.18 -9.37 7.68
C ALA A 65 -5.76 -10.58 6.97
N ILE A 66 -4.90 -11.52 6.58
CA ILE A 66 -5.25 -12.84 6.07
C ILE A 66 -4.67 -13.88 7.03
N GLN A 67 -5.50 -14.79 7.50
CA GLN A 67 -5.08 -15.93 8.30
C GLN A 67 -4.93 -17.17 7.41
N LEU A 68 -3.75 -17.77 7.44
CA LEU A 68 -3.47 -19.06 6.83
C LEU A 68 -3.38 -20.14 7.91
N ALA A 69 -3.87 -21.33 7.62
CA ALA A 69 -3.69 -22.51 8.44
C ALA A 69 -3.56 -23.76 7.57
N SER A 70 -2.80 -24.74 8.03
CA SER A 70 -2.66 -26.05 7.37
C SER A 70 -2.12 -27.11 8.34
N ASP A 71 -2.13 -28.36 7.92
CA ASP A 71 -1.67 -29.51 8.74
C ASP A 71 -0.15 -29.57 8.92
N GLY A 72 0.63 -28.69 8.32
CA GLY A 72 2.08 -28.63 8.49
C GLY A 72 2.70 -27.52 7.67
N GLU A 73 3.95 -27.22 7.96
CA GLU A 73 4.69 -26.11 7.32
C GLU A 73 4.79 -26.28 5.81
N TYR A 74 5.03 -27.50 5.34
CA TYR A 74 5.14 -27.77 3.90
C TYR A 74 3.85 -27.40 3.14
N HIS A 75 2.69 -27.84 3.64
CA HIS A 75 1.41 -27.50 3.05
C HIS A 75 1.10 -26.01 3.19
N LEU A 76 1.46 -25.38 4.31
CA LEU A 76 1.25 -23.95 4.52
C LEU A 76 2.04 -23.10 3.53
N GLU A 77 3.30 -23.46 3.24
CA GLU A 77 4.10 -22.79 2.21
C GLU A 77 3.46 -22.91 0.82
N ALA A 78 2.97 -24.09 0.46
CA ALA A 78 2.27 -24.27 -0.80
C ALA A 78 0.98 -23.45 -0.89
N VAL A 79 0.20 -23.37 0.20
CA VAL A 79 -0.99 -22.52 0.31
C VAL A 79 -0.64 -21.04 0.15
N LYS A 80 0.42 -20.60 0.81
CA LYS A 80 0.93 -19.23 0.73
C LYS A 80 1.34 -18.87 -0.70
N ASP A 81 2.07 -19.76 -1.39
CA ASP A 81 2.48 -19.54 -2.78
C ASP A 81 1.27 -19.41 -3.72
N ILE A 82 0.26 -20.27 -3.57
CA ILE A 82 -0.98 -20.17 -4.34
C ILE A 82 -1.65 -18.81 -4.09
N LEU A 83 -1.81 -18.42 -2.83
CA LEU A 83 -2.41 -17.14 -2.47
C LEU A 83 -1.66 -15.96 -3.09
N CYS A 84 -0.33 -15.93 -2.97
CA CYS A 84 0.50 -14.88 -3.55
C CYS A 84 0.32 -14.78 -5.07
N GLN A 85 0.29 -15.91 -5.79
CA GLN A 85 0.02 -15.93 -7.23
C GLN A 85 -1.35 -15.36 -7.58
N LYS A 86 -2.40 -15.68 -6.79
CA LYS A 86 -3.75 -15.12 -7.03
C LYS A 86 -3.82 -13.64 -6.72
N LEU A 87 -3.16 -13.19 -5.64
CA LEU A 87 -3.08 -11.76 -5.31
C LEU A 87 -2.42 -10.96 -6.45
N VAL A 88 -1.28 -11.41 -6.95
CA VAL A 88 -0.60 -10.76 -8.08
C VAL A 88 -1.49 -10.72 -9.34
N LYS A 89 -2.16 -11.83 -9.66
CA LYS A 89 -3.10 -11.89 -10.81
C LYS A 89 -4.29 -10.93 -10.67
N ARG A 90 -4.65 -10.59 -9.44
CA ARG A 90 -5.71 -9.62 -9.11
C ARG A 90 -5.20 -8.19 -8.93
N GLY A 91 -3.93 -7.93 -9.21
CA GLY A 91 -3.33 -6.61 -9.10
C GLY A 91 -3.04 -6.15 -7.67
N VAL A 92 -3.07 -7.06 -6.71
CA VAL A 92 -2.68 -6.78 -5.32
C VAL A 92 -1.18 -6.95 -5.19
N SER A 93 -0.48 -5.88 -4.80
CA SER A 93 0.97 -5.91 -4.65
C SER A 93 1.38 -6.67 -3.40
N LEU A 94 2.33 -7.60 -3.55
CA LEU A 94 2.92 -8.32 -2.42
C LEU A 94 3.76 -7.44 -1.49
N LYS A 95 4.14 -6.24 -1.93
CA LYS A 95 4.88 -5.26 -1.12
C LYS A 95 4.06 -4.76 0.08
N ASN A 96 2.74 -4.82 -0.01
CA ASN A 96 1.84 -4.42 1.08
C ASN A 96 1.52 -5.56 2.04
N LEU A 97 2.16 -6.72 1.88
CA LEU A 97 2.01 -7.87 2.76
C LEU A 97 3.15 -7.94 3.77
N THR A 98 2.80 -8.11 5.04
CA THR A 98 3.77 -8.40 6.09
C THR A 98 3.45 -9.77 6.68
N TYR A 99 4.39 -10.69 6.54
CA TYR A 99 4.25 -12.06 7.03
C TYR A 99 4.59 -12.14 8.51
N GLY A 100 3.63 -12.59 9.31
CA GLY A 100 3.82 -12.85 10.72
C GLY A 100 4.61 -14.13 10.98
N LYS A 101 4.84 -14.43 12.22
CA LYS A 101 5.51 -15.66 12.64
C LYS A 101 4.64 -16.87 12.34
N LEU A 102 5.29 -17.99 12.02
CA LEU A 102 4.66 -19.30 12.00
C LEU A 102 4.34 -19.72 13.42
N GLU A 103 3.09 -20.03 13.68
CA GLU A 103 2.61 -20.44 15.01
C GLU A 103 2.09 -21.89 14.97
N PRO A 104 2.49 -22.73 15.91
CA PRO A 104 1.86 -24.05 16.04
C PRO A 104 0.40 -23.89 16.47
N ALA A 105 -0.46 -24.77 15.94
CA ALA A 105 -1.85 -24.89 16.30
C ALA A 105 -2.14 -26.31 16.84
N LEU A 106 -3.40 -26.62 17.09
CA LEU A 106 -3.79 -27.91 17.64
C LEU A 106 -3.33 -29.09 16.74
N GLY A 107 -2.77 -30.12 17.34
CA GLY A 107 -2.20 -31.25 16.64
C GLY A 107 -0.86 -30.88 15.98
N LYS A 108 -0.69 -31.29 14.71
CA LYS A 108 0.47 -30.92 13.89
C LYS A 108 0.21 -29.69 13.01
N SER A 109 -0.93 -29.05 13.20
CA SER A 109 -1.32 -27.89 12.40
C SER A 109 -0.47 -26.67 12.70
N VAL A 110 -0.33 -25.82 11.72
CA VAL A 110 0.39 -24.54 11.81
C VAL A 110 -0.48 -23.43 11.23
N ARG A 111 -0.27 -22.23 11.71
CA ARG A 111 -0.94 -21.04 11.20
C ARG A 111 0.04 -19.86 11.04
N GLN A 112 -0.29 -18.99 10.14
CA GLN A 112 0.46 -17.76 9.90
C GLN A 112 -0.50 -16.62 9.57
N LYS A 113 -0.26 -15.46 10.15
CA LYS A 113 -1.00 -14.23 9.84
C LYS A 113 -0.22 -13.38 8.85
N ILE A 114 -0.90 -12.91 7.82
CA ILE A 114 -0.37 -11.96 6.84
C ILE A 114 -1.11 -10.65 7.05
N SER A 115 -0.41 -9.59 7.44
CA SER A 115 -0.98 -8.26 7.60
C SER A 115 -0.97 -7.52 6.27
N LEU A 116 -2.07 -6.82 5.96
CA LEU A 116 -2.24 -5.98 4.77
C LEU A 116 -1.98 -4.53 5.16
N GLN A 117 -0.96 -3.91 4.58
CA GLN A 117 -0.65 -2.51 4.82
C GLN A 117 -1.61 -1.62 4.02
N GLN A 118 -2.45 -0.88 4.74
CA GLN A 118 -3.35 0.14 4.20
C GLN A 118 -2.83 1.52 4.55
N GLY A 119 -2.75 2.40 3.54
CA GLY A 119 -2.22 3.74 3.72
C GLY A 119 -0.68 3.78 3.83
N ILE A 120 -0.14 4.98 3.85
CA ILE A 120 1.30 5.23 4.01
C ILE A 120 1.57 5.50 5.49
N PRO A 121 2.37 4.65 6.18
CA PRO A 121 2.77 4.91 7.55
C PRO A 121 3.53 6.24 7.67
N VAL A 122 3.38 6.92 8.81
CA VAL A 122 4.01 8.24 9.06
C VAL A 122 5.52 8.23 8.80
N GLU A 123 6.20 7.14 9.17
CA GLU A 123 7.65 6.99 8.97
C GLU A 123 8.01 6.92 7.49
N LYS A 124 7.22 6.21 6.69
CA LYS A 124 7.38 6.16 5.23
C LYS A 124 7.03 7.50 4.57
N ALA A 125 6.01 8.18 5.08
CA ALA A 125 5.69 9.53 4.62
C ALA A 125 6.84 10.50 4.86
N LYS A 126 7.48 10.46 6.02
CA LYS A 126 8.68 11.24 6.33
C LYS A 126 9.88 10.87 5.44
N GLU A 127 10.03 9.59 5.11
CA GLU A 127 11.05 9.12 4.17
C GLU A 127 10.83 9.71 2.77
N ILE A 128 9.59 9.73 2.27
CA ILE A 128 9.22 10.36 1.01
C ILE A 128 9.57 11.86 1.03
N VAL A 129 9.20 12.58 2.08
CA VAL A 129 9.52 14.00 2.25
C VAL A 129 11.03 14.23 2.17
N ARG A 130 11.82 13.40 2.85
CA ARG A 130 13.29 13.49 2.84
C ARG A 130 13.85 13.23 1.44
N LEU A 131 13.39 12.19 0.75
CA LEU A 131 13.84 11.86 -0.61
C LEU A 131 13.60 13.01 -1.58
N VAL A 132 12.44 13.66 -1.52
CA VAL A 132 12.13 14.80 -2.38
C VAL A 132 13.00 16.00 -2.05
N LYS A 133 13.25 16.28 -0.77
CA LYS A 133 14.15 17.36 -0.33
C LYS A 133 15.59 17.10 -0.75
N ASP A 134 16.10 15.91 -0.56
CA ASP A 134 17.48 15.53 -0.91
C ASP A 134 17.72 15.59 -2.42
N ALA A 135 16.69 15.32 -3.22
CA ALA A 135 16.71 15.47 -4.67
C ALA A 135 16.68 16.94 -5.14
N LYS A 136 16.58 17.90 -4.20
CA LYS A 136 16.53 19.34 -4.48
C LYS A 136 15.47 19.76 -5.50
N LYS A 137 14.32 19.07 -5.47
CA LYS A 137 13.19 19.36 -6.36
C LYS A 137 12.42 20.58 -5.87
N LYS A 138 11.97 21.41 -6.83
CA LYS A 138 11.14 22.60 -6.55
C LYS A 138 9.68 22.19 -6.33
N ALA A 139 9.43 21.47 -5.24
CA ALA A 139 8.12 20.99 -4.88
C ALA A 139 7.87 21.09 -3.38
N GLN A 140 6.61 21.26 -3.02
CA GLN A 140 6.14 21.21 -1.65
C GLN A 140 5.53 19.83 -1.39
N VAL A 141 5.90 19.22 -0.27
CA VAL A 141 5.42 17.90 0.15
C VAL A 141 4.70 18.03 1.49
N SER A 142 3.45 17.60 1.54
CA SER A 142 2.60 17.66 2.73
C SER A 142 2.09 16.27 3.09
N ILE A 143 2.24 15.89 4.35
CA ILE A 143 1.68 14.64 4.88
C ILE A 143 0.23 14.90 5.28
N MET A 144 -0.71 14.15 4.71
CA MET A 144 -2.14 14.28 4.93
C MET A 144 -2.72 12.96 5.41
N GLY A 145 -2.63 12.70 6.73
CA GLY A 145 -3.05 11.43 7.30
C GLY A 145 -2.19 10.27 6.78
N ASP A 146 -2.80 9.37 6.04
CA ASP A 146 -2.16 8.20 5.41
C ASP A 146 -1.77 8.41 3.94
N THR A 147 -1.84 9.65 3.46
CA THR A 147 -1.48 10.07 2.10
C THR A 147 -0.42 11.16 2.12
N VAL A 148 0.27 11.35 1.01
CA VAL A 148 1.25 12.42 0.85
C VAL A 148 0.90 13.22 -0.40
N ARG A 149 0.71 14.53 -0.25
CA ARG A 149 0.47 15.44 -1.36
C ARG A 149 1.76 16.11 -1.80
N VAL A 150 1.99 16.11 -3.09
CA VAL A 150 3.12 16.81 -3.72
C VAL A 150 2.57 17.88 -4.65
N SER A 151 3.03 19.12 -4.51
CA SER A 151 2.64 20.24 -5.35
C SER A 151 3.85 20.99 -5.89
N SER A 152 3.73 21.50 -7.10
CA SER A 152 4.75 22.33 -7.76
C SER A 152 4.12 23.20 -8.84
N LYS A 153 4.72 24.34 -9.10
CA LYS A 153 4.37 25.18 -10.26
C LYS A 153 4.76 24.51 -11.57
N ASP A 154 5.80 23.69 -11.54
CA ASP A 154 6.37 23.02 -12.71
C ASP A 154 5.91 21.55 -12.76
N ARG A 155 5.26 21.18 -13.86
CA ARG A 155 4.79 19.81 -14.11
C ARG A 155 5.95 18.83 -14.30
N ASP A 156 7.05 19.27 -14.87
CA ASP A 156 8.22 18.42 -15.10
C ASP A 156 8.89 18.04 -13.77
N GLU A 157 8.88 18.93 -12.78
CA GLU A 157 9.32 18.62 -11.43
C GLU A 157 8.45 17.52 -10.79
N LEU A 158 7.12 17.56 -10.98
CA LEU A 158 6.22 16.53 -10.47
C LEU A 158 6.49 15.18 -11.13
N GLN A 159 6.70 15.15 -12.45
CA GLN A 159 7.04 13.91 -13.17
C GLN A 159 8.38 13.35 -12.73
N ALA A 160 9.38 14.21 -12.50
CA ALA A 160 10.67 13.79 -11.98
C ALA A 160 10.58 13.18 -10.58
N ILE A 161 9.71 13.70 -9.71
CA ILE A 161 9.45 13.14 -8.38
C ILE A 161 8.77 11.76 -8.48
N ILE A 162 7.80 11.61 -9.36
CA ILE A 162 7.15 10.31 -9.61
C ILE A 162 8.19 9.28 -10.06
N ALA A 163 9.05 9.63 -11.01
CA ALA A 163 10.11 8.77 -11.50
C ALA A 163 11.11 8.40 -10.38
N LEU A 164 11.50 9.38 -9.56
CA LEU A 164 12.37 9.17 -8.41
C LEU A 164 11.79 8.15 -7.42
N LEU A 165 10.51 8.30 -7.06
CA LEU A 165 9.84 7.44 -6.10
C LEU A 165 9.57 6.04 -6.66
N ARG A 166 9.23 5.92 -7.95
CA ARG A 166 9.08 4.61 -8.62
C ARG A 166 10.38 3.81 -8.66
N GLY A 167 11.50 4.50 -8.77
CA GLY A 167 12.83 3.89 -8.76
C GLY A 167 13.35 3.49 -7.38
N ARG A 168 12.61 3.80 -6.31
CA ARG A 168 13.01 3.48 -4.93
C ARG A 168 12.19 2.34 -4.37
N GLU A 169 12.88 1.40 -3.71
CA GLU A 169 12.22 0.34 -2.94
C GLU A 169 11.82 0.88 -1.56
N MET A 170 10.54 1.13 -1.39
CA MET A 170 9.98 1.71 -0.16
C MET A 170 9.40 0.66 0.80
N GLY A 171 9.38 -0.62 0.38
CA GLY A 171 8.77 -1.69 1.14
C GLY A 171 7.23 -1.65 1.16
N LEU A 172 6.62 -0.82 0.32
CA LEU A 172 5.19 -0.77 0.06
C LEU A 172 4.93 -0.25 -1.36
N GLU A 173 3.76 -0.58 -1.90
CA GLU A 173 3.35 -0.10 -3.21
C GLU A 173 2.88 1.34 -3.13
N LEU A 174 3.52 2.22 -3.89
CA LEU A 174 3.10 3.61 -4.04
C LEU A 174 2.25 3.77 -5.29
N GLN A 175 1.10 4.41 -5.12
CA GLN A 175 0.18 4.76 -6.19
C GLN A 175 0.10 6.29 -6.29
N PHE A 176 0.11 6.80 -7.51
CA PHE A 176 0.06 8.23 -7.79
C PHE A 176 -1.30 8.55 -8.39
N THR A 177 -2.06 9.41 -7.75
CA THR A 177 -3.46 9.67 -8.08
C THR A 177 -3.83 11.14 -7.87
N ASN A 178 -5.09 11.48 -8.16
CA ASN A 178 -5.66 12.80 -7.92
C ASN A 178 -4.82 13.93 -8.53
N TYR A 179 -4.39 13.72 -9.77
CA TYR A 179 -3.65 14.75 -10.51
C TYR A 179 -4.52 15.98 -10.73
N ARG A 180 -3.98 17.13 -10.35
CA ARG A 180 -4.55 18.45 -10.60
C ARG A 180 -3.56 19.25 -11.41
N THR A 181 -4.03 19.80 -12.51
CA THR A 181 -3.24 20.65 -13.42
C THR A 181 -3.99 21.95 -13.64
N ASN A 182 -3.28 23.07 -13.55
CA ASN A 182 -3.76 24.39 -13.92
C ASN A 182 -3.25 24.81 -15.28
#